data_1e390eabd5ead9f30c29c8dfe8000943
#
_entry.id   1e390eabd5ead9f30c29c8dfe8000943
#
_cell.length_a   1.000
_cell.length_b   1.000
_cell.length_c   1.000
_cell.angle_alpha   90.00
_cell.angle_beta   90.00
_cell.angle_gamma   90.00
#
_symmetry.space_group_name_H-M   'P 1'
#
loop_
_entity.id
_entity.type
_entity.pdbx_description
1 polymer ?
#
loop_
_entity_poly.entity_id
_entity_poly.type
_entity_poly.pdbx_seq_one_letter_code
_entity_poly.pdbx_strand_id
1 'polypeptide(L)'
;MTVRFSRLAFLPLLASLALVSGCGSKATTSGSSESGATVVGEGALAFVSVSSDLGSSQWQQADKLAQKFSFRDQALAQFKQELAKQNLDYDKDVKPALGPEVDVVVAEGASLNQTVAVLMTKPDDVAKFKALVSKANASGGSTAVYREVNGWYLASDKQASIDKVLKGSGGSLADSSTFKDALGKLPGDALVKAYLNGKQLGPLVREAAAQQGGTALDPSTVGLDKLDYVAASLSAESDGLRARGAAKGAGTNALGAGDYSSSLLGNVPGDALAFLSFRGGGTADQLKKLESNPQTANSLQQLQAMLGVSFDELLALLRNEVGFYLRPGAGIPEFSVALSPSDKTAALSTLDKLAAKVAALTGGKVTAGTVRTINFGQFALHYGAAGDHVLITSGVNGISEFGGSESKLPDNADFKEAKSAAGLPDSNGGFVYLDLKNAIPLIEGFAALGGQSLPPSVAGNLRPLRSFVAWAAGSGDSRTFDAFLEIK
;
A
#
# COMPACT_ATOMS: atom_id res chain seq x y z
N MET A 1 -10.42 16.18 3.95
CA MET A 1 -9.42 16.10 5.04
C MET A 1 -8.20 16.87 4.56
N THR A 2 -8.11 18.16 4.86
CA THR A 2 -7.02 19.04 4.39
C THR A 2 -6.03 19.14 5.54
N VAL A 3 -5.03 18.25 5.54
CA VAL A 3 -3.86 18.43 6.39
C VAL A 3 -3.23 19.75 5.95
N ARG A 4 -3.32 20.77 6.78
CA ARG A 4 -2.54 22.00 6.61
C ARG A 4 -1.09 21.65 6.92
N PHE A 5 -0.42 21.00 5.97
CA PHE A 5 1.02 21.15 5.92
C PHE A 5 1.26 22.65 5.74
N SER A 6 1.77 23.30 6.78
CA SER A 6 2.32 24.63 6.64
C SER A 6 3.26 24.53 5.42
N ARG A 7 3.07 25.40 4.44
CA ARG A 7 3.71 25.36 3.13
C ARG A 7 5.22 25.54 3.29
N LEU A 8 5.88 24.51 3.82
CA LEU A 8 7.33 24.36 3.66
C LEU A 8 7.51 24.06 2.17
N ALA A 9 7.95 25.06 1.42
CA ALA A 9 8.25 24.95 -0.01
C ALA A 9 9.29 23.84 -0.32
N PHE A 10 9.87 23.21 0.69
CA PHE A 10 10.79 22.08 0.61
C PHE A 10 10.11 20.72 0.47
N LEU A 11 8.84 20.52 0.91
CA LEU A 11 8.17 19.23 0.81
C LEU A 11 7.90 18.80 -0.64
N PRO A 12 7.43 19.68 -1.56
CA PRO A 12 7.33 19.30 -2.97
C PRO A 12 8.69 19.06 -3.63
N LEU A 13 9.77 19.69 -3.13
CA LEU A 13 11.12 19.45 -3.63
C LEU A 13 11.61 18.03 -3.32
N LEU A 14 11.29 17.49 -2.14
CA LEU A 14 11.64 16.12 -1.73
C LEU A 14 10.82 15.05 -2.45
N ALA A 15 9.54 15.30 -2.71
CA ALA A 15 8.70 14.41 -3.51
C ALA A 15 9.19 14.34 -4.98
N SER A 16 9.86 15.39 -5.47
CA SER A 16 10.43 15.46 -6.81
C SER A 16 11.82 14.82 -6.92
N LEU A 17 12.55 14.64 -5.81
CA LEU A 17 13.87 13.98 -5.78
C LEU A 17 13.83 12.52 -6.24
N ALA A 18 12.69 11.86 -6.12
CA ALA A 18 12.50 10.48 -6.54
C ALA A 18 12.66 10.23 -8.07
N LEU A 19 12.84 11.28 -8.87
CA LEU A 19 12.85 11.18 -10.33
C LEU A 19 14.15 11.66 -11.00
N VAL A 20 15.18 12.09 -10.22
CA VAL A 20 16.39 12.68 -10.81
C VAL A 20 17.59 11.78 -10.61
N SER A 21 18.04 11.13 -11.65
CA SER A 21 19.31 10.42 -11.69
C SER A 21 20.17 10.90 -12.86
N GLY A 22 21.40 11.16 -12.60
CA GLY A 22 22.39 11.41 -13.63
C GLY A 22 23.79 11.65 -13.09
N CYS A 23 24.71 10.74 -13.43
CA CYS A 23 26.17 10.77 -13.42
C CYS A 23 26.93 10.67 -12.10
N GLY A 24 27.44 9.51 -11.90
CA GLY A 24 28.75 8.97 -11.53
C GLY A 24 29.60 9.60 -10.44
N SER A 25 29.77 8.91 -9.32
CA SER A 25 31.05 8.67 -8.67
C SER A 25 30.95 7.52 -7.65
N LYS A 26 32.07 6.91 -7.33
CA LYS A 26 32.21 5.61 -6.66
C LYS A 26 31.53 5.56 -5.30
N ALA A 27 30.69 4.54 -5.13
CA ALA A 27 30.03 4.20 -3.88
C ALA A 27 31.03 3.71 -2.84
N THR A 28 31.03 4.32 -1.68
CA THR A 28 31.47 3.70 -0.44
C THR A 28 30.20 3.31 0.34
N THR A 29 30.03 2.02 0.56
CA THR A 29 29.01 1.45 1.44
C THR A 29 29.24 1.94 2.86
N SER A 30 28.44 2.89 3.33
CA SER A 30 28.39 3.26 4.74
C SER A 30 27.14 2.68 5.37
N GLY A 31 27.34 1.64 6.19
CA GLY A 31 26.30 1.15 7.11
C GLY A 31 25.96 2.22 8.15
N SER A 32 24.72 2.39 8.35
CA SER A 32 23.84 2.92 9.40
C SER A 32 24.36 3.44 10.76
N SER A 33 25.60 3.83 10.96
CA SER A 33 26.09 4.28 12.28
C SER A 33 25.90 5.79 12.57
N GLU A 34 25.40 6.58 11.63
CA GLU A 34 25.21 8.03 11.77
C GLU A 34 23.84 8.53 11.30
N SER A 35 22.78 7.72 11.43
CA SER A 35 21.43 8.15 11.06
C SER A 35 20.92 9.32 11.90
N GLY A 36 20.11 10.21 11.32
CA GLY A 36 19.45 11.30 12.03
C GLY A 36 18.63 10.86 13.25
N ALA A 37 18.23 9.62 13.31
CA ALA A 37 17.56 9.02 14.48
C ALA A 37 18.36 9.12 15.78
N THR A 38 19.70 9.33 15.73
CA THR A 38 20.56 9.51 16.92
C THR A 38 20.33 10.82 17.66
N VAL A 39 19.81 11.85 16.99
CA VAL A 39 19.51 13.16 17.59
C VAL A 39 18.01 13.36 17.84
N VAL A 40 17.17 12.48 17.33
CA VAL A 40 15.69 12.49 17.51
C VAL A 40 15.34 11.76 18.80
N GLY A 41 14.35 12.28 19.54
CA GLY A 41 13.82 11.62 20.75
C GLY A 41 13.00 10.37 20.42
N GLU A 42 13.04 9.36 21.31
CA GLU A 42 12.33 8.08 21.16
C GLU A 42 10.80 8.21 21.05
N GLY A 43 10.25 9.35 21.51
CA GLY A 43 8.81 9.68 21.43
C GLY A 43 8.37 10.23 20.06
N ALA A 44 9.21 10.21 19.04
CA ALA A 44 8.78 10.62 17.70
C ALA A 44 7.62 9.76 17.20
N LEU A 45 6.60 10.42 16.61
CA LEU A 45 5.44 9.75 16.01
C LEU A 45 5.82 9.00 14.73
N ALA A 46 6.60 9.67 13.87
CA ALA A 46 7.08 9.06 12.64
C ALA A 46 8.50 9.55 12.30
N PHE A 47 9.22 8.69 11.61
CA PHE A 47 10.55 8.97 11.06
C PHE A 47 10.63 8.41 9.64
N VAL A 48 10.94 9.26 8.67
CA VAL A 48 11.11 8.88 7.27
C VAL A 48 12.50 9.29 6.83
N SER A 49 13.31 8.34 6.39
CA SER A 49 14.64 8.59 5.84
C SER A 49 14.64 8.34 4.34
N VAL A 50 15.18 9.28 3.59
CA VAL A 50 15.30 9.24 2.13
C VAL A 50 16.79 9.33 1.79
N SER A 51 17.30 8.37 1.02
CA SER A 51 18.64 8.48 0.43
C SER A 51 18.68 9.65 -0.55
N SER A 52 19.54 10.62 -0.34
CA SER A 52 19.78 11.75 -1.25
C SER A 52 21.07 11.61 -2.04
N ASP A 53 21.85 10.55 -1.80
CA ASP A 53 23.01 10.20 -2.62
C ASP A 53 22.56 9.54 -3.94
N LEU A 54 22.38 10.37 -4.96
CA LEU A 54 22.03 9.92 -6.32
C LEU A 54 23.13 9.05 -6.96
N GLY A 55 24.33 8.99 -6.39
CA GLY A 55 25.41 8.09 -6.80
C GLY A 55 25.28 6.69 -6.20
N SER A 56 24.39 6.46 -5.24
CA SER A 56 24.18 5.15 -4.62
C SER A 56 23.67 4.09 -5.62
N SER A 57 23.91 2.81 -5.30
CA SER A 57 23.45 1.67 -6.09
C SER A 57 21.93 1.69 -6.29
N GLN A 58 21.19 2.09 -5.26
CA GLN A 58 19.73 2.18 -5.29
C GLN A 58 19.23 3.24 -6.29
N TRP A 59 19.82 4.44 -6.28
CA TRP A 59 19.46 5.48 -7.22
C TRP A 59 19.87 5.17 -8.66
N GLN A 60 21.06 4.56 -8.84
CA GLN A 60 21.48 4.09 -10.16
C GLN A 60 20.52 3.04 -10.72
N GLN A 61 20.02 2.15 -9.87
CA GLN A 61 19.07 1.13 -10.28
C GLN A 61 17.69 1.75 -10.57
N ALA A 62 17.24 2.69 -9.74
CA ALA A 62 16.01 3.45 -9.98
C ALA A 62 16.04 4.21 -11.31
N ASP A 63 17.19 4.82 -11.65
CA ASP A 63 17.37 5.49 -12.93
C ASP A 63 17.29 4.54 -14.12
N LYS A 64 17.95 3.37 -14.06
CA LYS A 64 17.84 2.34 -15.11
C LYS A 64 16.39 1.92 -15.35
N LEU A 65 15.60 1.80 -14.28
CA LEU A 65 14.17 1.52 -14.41
C LEU A 65 13.42 2.70 -15.01
N ALA A 66 13.70 3.92 -14.54
CA ALA A 66 13.06 5.14 -15.03
C ALA A 66 13.33 5.41 -16.51
N GLN A 67 14.51 5.00 -17.04
CA GLN A 67 14.86 5.12 -18.47
C GLN A 67 13.92 4.33 -19.40
N LYS A 68 13.19 3.34 -18.87
CA LYS A 68 12.20 2.58 -19.65
C LYS A 68 10.91 3.39 -19.92
N PHE A 69 10.75 4.54 -19.27
CA PHE A 69 9.56 5.38 -19.35
C PHE A 69 9.87 6.71 -20.03
N SER A 70 9.07 7.08 -21.03
CA SER A 70 9.27 8.32 -21.79
C SER A 70 9.02 9.58 -20.96
N PHE A 71 8.25 9.51 -19.86
CA PHE A 71 8.01 10.65 -18.98
C PHE A 71 9.23 11.08 -18.16
N ARG A 72 10.26 10.20 -18.03
CA ARG A 72 11.46 10.48 -17.24
C ARG A 72 12.13 11.79 -17.61
N ASP A 73 12.42 11.97 -18.90
CA ASP A 73 13.14 13.18 -19.36
C ASP A 73 12.28 14.44 -19.19
N GLN A 74 10.97 14.33 -19.38
CA GLN A 74 10.03 15.44 -19.11
C GLN A 74 9.99 15.77 -17.62
N ALA A 75 9.93 14.79 -16.73
CA ALA A 75 9.94 15.00 -15.28
C ALA A 75 11.25 15.66 -14.83
N LEU A 76 12.40 15.20 -15.35
CA LEU A 76 13.70 15.81 -15.09
C LEU A 76 13.78 17.26 -15.57
N ALA A 77 13.27 17.52 -16.78
CA ALA A 77 13.23 18.88 -17.32
C ALA A 77 12.35 19.80 -16.48
N GLN A 78 11.16 19.34 -16.09
CA GLN A 78 10.26 20.11 -15.22
C GLN A 78 10.91 20.39 -13.85
N PHE A 79 11.53 19.38 -13.24
CA PHE A 79 12.24 19.56 -11.98
C PHE A 79 13.34 20.61 -12.07
N LYS A 80 14.21 20.53 -13.07
CA LYS A 80 15.26 21.53 -13.31
C LYS A 80 14.69 22.92 -13.58
N GLN A 81 13.57 23.01 -14.29
CA GLN A 81 12.88 24.25 -14.55
C GLN A 81 12.30 24.89 -13.25
N GLU A 82 11.72 24.07 -12.36
CA GLU A 82 11.21 24.57 -11.07
C GLU A 82 12.34 25.08 -10.17
N LEU A 83 13.49 24.41 -10.16
CA LEU A 83 14.69 24.92 -9.46
C LEU A 83 15.18 26.22 -10.07
N ALA A 84 15.26 26.30 -11.40
CA ALA A 84 15.72 27.52 -12.11
C ALA A 84 14.80 28.72 -11.84
N LYS A 85 13.47 28.55 -11.70
CA LYS A 85 12.55 29.62 -11.30
C LYS A 85 12.89 30.21 -9.93
N GLN A 86 13.52 29.42 -9.06
CA GLN A 86 13.98 29.84 -7.73
C GLN A 86 15.45 30.25 -7.72
N ASN A 87 16.09 30.43 -8.89
CA ASN A 87 17.52 30.67 -9.05
C ASN A 87 18.38 29.61 -8.34
N LEU A 88 17.96 28.34 -8.39
CA LEU A 88 18.67 27.19 -7.85
C LEU A 88 19.16 26.27 -8.97
N ASP A 89 20.37 25.75 -8.82
CA ASP A 89 20.92 24.66 -9.60
C ASP A 89 21.03 23.43 -8.71
N TYR A 90 20.58 22.28 -9.23
CA TYR A 90 20.57 21.06 -8.42
C TYR A 90 21.98 20.64 -7.98
N ASP A 91 22.93 20.56 -8.92
CA ASP A 91 24.28 20.05 -8.64
C ASP A 91 25.13 21.03 -7.83
N LYS A 92 24.92 22.35 -8.05
CA LYS A 92 25.71 23.40 -7.41
C LYS A 92 25.15 23.85 -6.06
N ASP A 93 23.81 23.88 -5.92
CA ASP A 93 23.16 24.50 -4.77
C ASP A 93 22.44 23.49 -3.88
N VAL A 94 21.70 22.52 -4.47
CA VAL A 94 20.83 21.62 -3.70
C VAL A 94 21.56 20.40 -3.21
N LYS A 95 22.23 19.66 -4.10
CA LYS A 95 22.92 18.42 -3.76
C LYS A 95 23.93 18.59 -2.60
N PRO A 96 24.87 19.52 -2.64
CA PRO A 96 25.82 19.70 -1.54
C PRO A 96 25.18 20.22 -0.25
N ALA A 97 24.00 20.86 -0.34
CA ALA A 97 23.25 21.33 0.82
C ALA A 97 22.51 20.21 1.57
N LEU A 98 22.25 19.06 0.93
CA LEU A 98 21.45 17.98 1.53
C LEU A 98 22.28 16.86 2.13
N GLY A 99 23.54 16.64 1.67
CA GLY A 99 24.30 15.45 2.07
C GLY A 99 23.67 14.14 1.59
N PRO A 100 24.10 12.97 2.11
CA PRO A 100 23.69 11.65 1.59
C PRO A 100 22.31 11.18 2.07
N GLU A 101 21.75 11.79 3.12
CA GLU A 101 20.49 11.41 3.74
C GLU A 101 19.67 12.65 4.10
N VAL A 102 18.37 12.58 3.85
CA VAL A 102 17.40 13.58 4.29
C VAL A 102 16.30 12.87 5.07
N ASP A 103 16.08 13.32 6.30
CA ASP A 103 15.07 12.76 7.17
C ASP A 103 13.90 13.73 7.37
N VAL A 104 12.71 13.17 7.54
CA VAL A 104 11.53 13.89 8.01
C VAL A 104 11.06 13.25 9.30
N VAL A 105 11.02 14.04 10.35
CA VAL A 105 10.56 13.63 11.68
C VAL A 105 9.23 14.28 11.97
N VAL A 106 8.28 13.48 12.42
CA VAL A 106 6.99 13.97 12.89
C VAL A 106 6.89 13.74 14.39
N ALA A 107 6.63 14.79 15.14
CA ALA A 107 6.31 14.69 16.57
C ALA A 107 4.82 14.90 16.82
N GLU A 108 4.32 14.27 17.88
CA GLU A 108 2.95 14.38 18.33
C GLU A 108 2.58 15.83 18.67
N GLY A 109 1.41 16.28 18.19
CA GLY A 109 0.76 17.50 18.64
C GLY A 109 -0.35 17.20 19.65
N ALA A 110 -1.09 18.20 20.06
CA ALA A 110 -2.30 17.98 20.88
C ALA A 110 -3.42 17.28 20.09
N SER A 111 -3.31 17.23 18.75
CA SER A 111 -4.19 16.51 17.82
C SER A 111 -3.45 16.19 16.53
N LEU A 112 -4.03 15.33 15.66
CA LEU A 112 -3.46 15.03 14.33
C LEU A 112 -3.22 16.30 13.49
N ASN A 113 -4.04 17.33 13.65
CA ASN A 113 -3.91 18.59 12.94
C ASN A 113 -2.83 19.52 13.54
N GLN A 114 -2.27 19.19 14.68
CA GLN A 114 -1.25 19.95 15.39
C GLN A 114 0.11 19.22 15.45
N THR A 115 0.24 18.11 14.73
CA THR A 115 1.54 17.45 14.56
C THR A 115 2.55 18.42 13.93
N VAL A 116 3.79 18.34 14.36
CA VAL A 116 4.89 19.14 13.82
C VAL A 116 5.79 18.26 12.97
N ALA A 117 6.26 18.80 11.85
CA ALA A 117 7.22 18.14 10.98
C ALA A 117 8.55 18.92 10.98
N VAL A 118 9.67 18.20 11.08
CA VAL A 118 11.01 18.74 11.03
C VAL A 118 11.78 17.97 9.96
N LEU A 119 12.39 18.73 9.03
CA LEU A 119 13.33 18.19 8.06
C LEU A 119 14.72 18.18 8.65
N MET A 120 15.46 17.12 8.39
CA MET A 120 16.82 16.97 8.91
C MET A 120 17.75 16.52 7.79
N THR A 121 18.99 17.02 7.81
CA THR A 121 20.06 16.53 6.94
C THR A 121 21.42 16.78 7.58
N LYS A 122 22.44 16.04 7.11
CA LYS A 122 23.85 16.29 7.43
C LYS A 122 24.53 16.80 6.16
N PRO A 123 24.56 18.15 5.93
CA PRO A 123 25.03 18.72 4.66
C PRO A 123 26.49 18.39 4.36
N ASP A 124 26.80 18.12 3.11
CA ASP A 124 28.21 18.06 2.65
C ASP A 124 28.86 19.44 2.67
N ASP A 125 28.04 20.48 2.40
CA ASP A 125 28.46 21.90 2.45
C ASP A 125 27.44 22.73 3.27
N VAL A 126 27.85 23.08 4.49
CA VAL A 126 27.05 23.87 5.43
C VAL A 126 26.74 25.27 4.89
N ALA A 127 27.65 25.90 4.13
CA ALA A 127 27.41 27.22 3.54
C ALA A 127 26.30 27.15 2.49
N LYS A 128 26.28 26.10 1.68
CA LYS A 128 25.22 25.82 0.72
C LYS A 128 23.87 25.57 1.40
N PHE A 129 23.85 24.79 2.48
CA PHE A 129 22.63 24.60 3.26
C PHE A 129 22.06 25.93 3.77
N LYS A 130 22.91 26.77 4.41
CA LYS A 130 22.48 28.07 4.91
C LYS A 130 21.99 29.00 3.79
N ALA A 131 22.67 29.00 2.63
CA ALA A 131 22.26 29.76 1.46
C ALA A 131 20.91 29.26 0.92
N LEU A 132 20.68 27.94 0.88
CA LEU A 132 19.42 27.33 0.46
C LEU A 132 18.27 27.76 1.37
N VAL A 133 18.43 27.71 2.70
CA VAL A 133 17.44 28.18 3.68
C VAL A 133 17.17 29.68 3.52
N SER A 134 18.22 30.49 3.32
CA SER A 134 18.07 31.93 3.11
C SER A 134 17.29 32.24 1.83
N LYS A 135 17.56 31.54 0.73
CA LYS A 135 16.81 31.69 -0.54
C LYS A 135 15.34 31.30 -0.37
N ALA A 136 15.07 30.19 0.34
CA ALA A 136 13.71 29.77 0.63
C ALA A 136 12.93 30.83 1.43
N ASN A 137 13.57 31.44 2.42
CA ASN A 137 12.98 32.50 3.22
C ASN A 137 12.74 33.79 2.38
N ALA A 138 13.61 34.09 1.43
CA ALA A 138 13.48 35.27 0.56
C ALA A 138 12.37 35.13 -0.51
N SER A 139 12.07 33.91 -0.93
CA SER A 139 11.02 33.63 -1.94
C SER A 139 9.58 33.75 -1.43
N GLY A 140 9.38 34.07 -0.16
CA GLY A 140 8.12 34.49 0.45
C GLY A 140 7.08 33.40 0.63
N GLY A 141 6.80 33.05 1.87
CA GLY A 141 5.71 32.12 2.19
C GLY A 141 5.73 31.64 3.64
N SER A 142 6.85 31.30 4.19
CA SER A 142 7.07 31.01 5.62
C SER A 142 8.56 31.09 5.94
N THR A 143 8.88 31.61 7.11
CA THR A 143 10.28 31.70 7.57
C THR A 143 10.70 30.34 8.09
N ALA A 144 11.62 29.66 7.41
CA ALA A 144 12.26 28.47 7.93
C ALA A 144 13.35 28.86 8.93
N VAL A 145 13.32 28.20 10.08
CA VAL A 145 14.38 28.28 11.10
C VAL A 145 15.15 26.96 11.11
N TYR A 146 16.39 27.00 11.54
CA TYR A 146 17.19 25.77 11.68
C TYR A 146 18.04 25.77 12.96
N ARG A 147 18.43 24.54 13.36
CA ARG A 147 19.37 24.31 14.46
C ARG A 147 20.33 23.17 14.07
N GLU A 148 21.59 23.33 14.44
CA GLU A 148 22.58 22.28 14.31
C GLU A 148 22.69 21.49 15.62
N VAL A 149 22.69 20.14 15.51
CA VAL A 149 22.92 19.21 16.63
C VAL A 149 23.74 18.04 16.12
N ASN A 150 24.97 17.90 16.63
CA ASN A 150 25.91 16.82 16.28
C ASN A 150 26.14 16.68 14.74
N GLY A 151 26.24 17.80 14.04
CA GLY A 151 26.41 17.85 12.58
C GLY A 151 25.13 17.68 11.78
N TRP A 152 24.01 17.38 12.41
CA TRP A 152 22.68 17.37 11.77
C TRP A 152 22.06 18.77 11.81
N TYR A 153 21.54 19.21 10.70
CA TYR A 153 20.80 20.45 10.56
C TYR A 153 19.30 20.15 10.50
N LEU A 154 18.59 20.57 11.54
CA LEU A 154 17.16 20.42 11.67
C LEU A 154 16.47 21.71 11.24
N ALA A 155 15.55 21.66 10.29
CA ALA A 155 14.82 22.81 9.77
C ALA A 155 13.30 22.65 9.94
N SER A 156 12.62 23.72 10.35
CA SER A 156 11.17 23.76 10.53
C SER A 156 10.65 25.18 10.40
N ASP A 157 9.34 25.37 10.55
CA ASP A 157 8.68 26.68 10.57
C ASP A 157 8.93 27.44 11.90
N LYS A 158 9.23 26.71 12.98
CA LYS A 158 9.40 27.26 14.35
C LYS A 158 10.48 26.52 15.12
N GLN A 159 11.18 27.25 15.96
CA GLN A 159 12.17 26.66 16.87
C GLN A 159 11.54 25.65 17.83
N ALA A 160 10.31 25.93 18.32
CA ALA A 160 9.58 25.01 19.19
C ALA A 160 9.25 23.65 18.53
N SER A 161 9.12 23.60 17.19
CA SER A 161 8.96 22.36 16.44
C SER A 161 10.23 21.51 16.48
N ILE A 162 11.38 22.16 16.35
CA ILE A 162 12.70 21.50 16.47
C ILE A 162 12.91 21.00 17.90
N ASP A 163 12.60 21.80 18.90
CA ASP A 163 12.71 21.39 20.31
C ASP A 163 11.90 20.13 20.63
N LYS A 164 10.72 20.01 20.00
CA LYS A 164 9.82 18.86 20.19
C LYS A 164 10.37 17.54 19.67
N VAL A 165 11.12 17.54 18.57
CA VAL A 165 11.65 16.33 17.95
C VAL A 165 13.00 15.90 18.50
N LEU A 166 13.73 16.85 19.12
CA LEU A 166 15.04 16.55 19.69
C LEU A 166 14.92 15.63 20.91
N LYS A 167 15.94 14.79 21.11
CA LYS A 167 16.08 14.07 22.36
C LYS A 167 16.32 15.06 23.51
N GLY A 168 15.47 14.99 24.52
CA GLY A 168 15.69 15.68 25.78
C GLY A 168 16.65 14.90 26.70
N SER A 169 16.26 14.75 27.96
CA SER A 169 16.94 13.87 28.93
C SER A 169 16.65 12.37 28.69
N GLY A 170 15.75 12.03 27.75
CA GLY A 170 15.43 10.66 27.37
C GLY A 170 16.39 10.06 26.34
N GLY A 171 16.12 8.84 25.93
CA GLY A 171 16.86 8.12 24.88
C GLY A 171 16.64 8.71 23.49
N SER A 172 17.54 8.39 22.55
CA SER A 172 17.34 8.69 21.15
C SER A 172 16.43 7.65 20.49
N LEU A 173 15.79 8.02 19.39
CA LEU A 173 15.01 7.09 18.59
C LEU A 173 15.86 5.90 18.12
N ALA A 174 17.14 6.15 17.80
CA ALA A 174 18.10 5.11 17.44
C ALA A 174 18.38 4.12 18.58
N ASP A 175 18.17 4.51 19.85
CA ASP A 175 18.35 3.63 21.01
C ASP A 175 17.09 2.79 21.31
N SER A 176 15.94 3.20 20.83
CA SER A 176 14.65 2.51 21.02
C SER A 176 14.69 1.08 20.49
N SER A 177 14.37 0.11 21.34
CA SER A 177 14.27 -1.30 20.94
C SER A 177 13.17 -1.53 19.90
N THR A 178 12.07 -0.80 19.99
CA THR A 178 10.94 -0.85 19.04
C THR A 178 11.37 -0.34 17.66
N PHE A 179 12.13 0.75 17.61
CA PHE A 179 12.65 1.29 16.34
C PHE A 179 13.67 0.34 15.71
N LYS A 180 14.60 -0.21 16.52
CA LYS A 180 15.58 -1.20 16.05
C LYS A 180 14.91 -2.47 15.51
N ASP A 181 13.92 -3.01 16.22
CA ASP A 181 13.15 -4.17 15.75
C ASP A 181 12.44 -3.86 14.43
N ALA A 182 11.78 -2.70 14.33
CA ALA A 182 11.06 -2.25 13.14
C ALA A 182 11.99 -2.13 11.92
N LEU A 183 13.08 -1.39 12.04
CA LEU A 183 14.02 -1.19 10.93
C LEU A 183 14.83 -2.46 10.61
N GLY A 184 15.07 -3.33 11.60
CA GLY A 184 15.72 -4.63 11.40
C GLY A 184 14.94 -5.60 10.52
N LYS A 185 13.63 -5.37 10.31
CA LYS A 185 12.80 -6.13 9.37
C LYS A 185 12.92 -5.64 7.92
N LEU A 186 13.51 -4.49 7.70
CA LEU A 186 13.65 -3.86 6.39
C LEU A 186 15.05 -4.09 5.80
N PRO A 187 15.23 -4.04 4.47
CA PRO A 187 16.55 -4.12 3.86
C PRO A 187 17.45 -2.97 4.31
N GLY A 188 18.73 -3.26 4.46
CA GLY A 188 19.75 -2.25 4.83
C GLY A 188 19.85 -1.13 3.81
N ASP A 189 19.80 -1.48 2.52
CA ASP A 189 19.91 -0.55 1.40
C ASP A 189 18.51 -0.33 0.79
N ALA A 190 18.02 0.90 0.82
CA ALA A 190 16.72 1.30 0.30
C ALA A 190 16.73 2.79 -0.09
N LEU A 191 15.88 3.17 -1.05
CA LEU A 191 15.64 4.56 -1.44
C LEU A 191 14.96 5.34 -0.31
N VAL A 192 13.99 4.69 0.33
CA VAL A 192 13.20 5.26 1.41
C VAL A 192 13.00 4.23 2.50
N LYS A 193 13.11 4.66 3.74
CA LYS A 193 12.66 3.91 4.93
C LYS A 193 11.72 4.78 5.75
N ALA A 194 10.67 4.19 6.28
CA ALA A 194 9.70 4.86 7.12
C ALA A 194 9.43 4.05 8.38
N TYR A 195 9.25 4.74 9.48
CA TYR A 195 8.83 4.19 10.76
C TYR A 195 7.67 5.00 11.31
N LEU A 196 6.68 4.33 11.85
CA LEU A 196 5.54 4.91 12.54
C LEU A 196 5.43 4.26 13.93
N ASN A 197 5.42 5.08 14.96
CA ASN A 197 5.26 4.63 16.33
C ASN A 197 3.77 4.39 16.63
N GLY A 198 3.38 3.12 16.71
CA GLY A 198 1.99 2.74 16.94
C GLY A 198 1.44 3.18 18.30
N LYS A 199 2.32 3.18 19.33
CA LYS A 199 1.92 3.62 20.68
C LYS A 199 1.55 5.10 20.74
N GLN A 200 2.19 5.92 19.91
CA GLN A 200 1.88 7.33 19.79
C GLN A 200 0.68 7.59 18.86
N LEU A 201 0.46 6.71 17.88
CA LEU A 201 -0.65 6.86 16.93
C LEU A 201 -2.01 6.58 17.57
N GLY A 202 -2.11 5.56 18.42
CA GLY A 202 -3.38 5.11 19.01
C GLY A 202 -4.19 6.22 19.70
N PRO A 203 -3.60 7.02 20.62
CA PRO A 203 -4.25 8.14 21.24
C PRO A 203 -4.77 9.19 20.25
N LEU A 204 -3.97 9.55 19.24
CA LEU A 204 -4.32 10.54 18.22
C LEU A 204 -5.50 10.11 17.35
N VAL A 205 -5.56 8.83 16.99
CA VAL A 205 -6.69 8.29 16.23
C VAL A 205 -7.97 8.25 17.05
N ARG A 206 -7.89 7.90 18.35
CA ARG A 206 -9.05 7.98 19.26
C ARG A 206 -9.59 9.39 19.40
N GLU A 207 -8.71 10.37 19.57
CA GLU A 207 -9.11 11.77 19.64
C GLU A 207 -9.79 12.25 18.35
N ALA A 208 -9.20 11.91 17.20
CA ALA A 208 -9.78 12.26 15.90
C ALA A 208 -11.16 11.60 15.69
N ALA A 209 -11.33 10.34 16.12
CA ALA A 209 -12.63 9.65 16.09
C ALA A 209 -13.67 10.32 17.00
N ALA A 210 -13.28 10.74 18.20
CA ALA A 210 -14.15 11.45 19.13
C ALA A 210 -14.61 12.80 18.57
N GLN A 211 -13.74 13.54 17.88
CA GLN A 211 -14.07 14.83 17.26
C GLN A 211 -15.05 14.71 16.07
N GLN A 212 -15.15 13.54 15.44
CA GLN A 212 -16.09 13.28 14.34
C GLN A 212 -17.47 12.81 14.78
N GLY A 213 -17.84 12.99 16.04
CA GLY A 213 -19.18 12.74 16.56
C GLY A 213 -19.52 11.25 16.76
N GLY A 214 -18.53 10.40 16.99
CA GLY A 214 -18.72 9.00 17.36
C GLY A 214 -19.22 8.06 16.25
N THR A 215 -19.30 8.53 14.99
CA THR A 215 -19.62 7.69 13.82
C THR A 215 -18.39 6.98 13.24
N ALA A 216 -17.18 7.36 13.68
CA ALA A 216 -15.95 6.70 13.30
C ALA A 216 -15.77 5.40 14.09
N LEU A 217 -15.25 4.36 13.43
CA LEU A 217 -14.87 3.10 14.09
C LEU A 217 -13.88 3.38 15.23
N ASP A 218 -14.19 2.89 16.43
CA ASP A 218 -13.26 2.94 17.56
C ASP A 218 -11.94 2.24 17.15
N PRO A 219 -10.79 2.91 17.29
CA PRO A 219 -9.49 2.31 16.94
C PRO A 219 -9.22 0.97 17.63
N SER A 220 -9.78 0.73 18.81
CA SER A 220 -9.68 -0.56 19.51
C SER A 220 -10.41 -1.68 18.78
N THR A 221 -11.47 -1.37 18.03
CA THR A 221 -12.23 -2.35 17.24
C THR A 221 -11.38 -2.97 16.13
N VAL A 222 -10.48 -2.18 15.57
CA VAL A 222 -9.53 -2.61 14.53
C VAL A 222 -8.12 -2.86 15.07
N GLY A 223 -7.95 -2.80 16.41
CA GLY A 223 -6.70 -3.14 17.10
C GLY A 223 -5.56 -2.13 16.93
N LEU A 224 -5.84 -0.91 16.47
CA LEU A 224 -4.84 0.15 16.32
C LEU A 224 -4.30 0.65 17.68
N ASP A 225 -5.06 0.47 18.75
CA ASP A 225 -4.65 0.78 20.12
C ASP A 225 -3.54 -0.14 20.66
N LYS A 226 -3.33 -1.27 20.02
CA LYS A 226 -2.34 -2.30 20.38
C LYS A 226 -1.17 -2.35 19.42
N LEU A 227 -1.12 -1.46 18.45
CA LEU A 227 -0.05 -1.39 17.47
C LEU A 227 1.23 -0.87 18.15
N ASP A 228 2.32 -1.62 18.06
CA ASP A 228 3.64 -1.18 18.52
C ASP A 228 4.32 -0.30 17.48
N TYR A 229 4.34 -0.77 16.22
CA TYR A 229 4.91 -0.01 15.11
C TYR A 229 4.40 -0.48 13.74
N VAL A 230 4.58 0.40 12.75
CA VAL A 230 4.62 0.06 11.33
C VAL A 230 5.94 0.57 10.77
N ALA A 231 6.59 -0.24 9.94
CA ALA A 231 7.77 0.17 9.19
C ALA A 231 7.61 -0.20 7.72
N ALA A 232 8.21 0.58 6.84
CA ALA A 232 8.18 0.34 5.41
C ALA A 232 9.48 0.79 4.74
N SER A 233 9.80 0.18 3.60
CA SER A 233 10.89 0.59 2.71
C SER A 233 10.49 0.50 1.26
N LEU A 234 11.17 1.29 0.43
CA LEU A 234 11.10 1.22 -1.04
C LEU A 234 12.51 1.04 -1.57
N SER A 235 12.72 0.02 -2.39
CA SER A 235 13.99 -0.31 -3.03
C SER A 235 13.80 -0.48 -4.53
N ALA A 236 14.85 -0.15 -5.30
CA ALA A 236 14.94 -0.45 -6.71
C ALA A 236 15.76 -1.73 -6.90
N GLU A 237 15.21 -2.69 -7.64
CA GLU A 237 15.84 -3.95 -8.03
C GLU A 237 16.12 -3.96 -9.55
N SER A 238 16.82 -4.97 -10.06
CA SER A 238 17.23 -5.02 -11.48
C SER A 238 16.06 -4.98 -12.46
N ASP A 239 14.95 -5.51 -12.06
CA ASP A 239 13.74 -5.76 -12.86
C ASP A 239 12.47 -5.17 -12.27
N GLY A 240 12.57 -4.28 -11.26
CA GLY A 240 11.40 -3.67 -10.70
C GLY A 240 11.60 -2.83 -9.44
N LEU A 241 10.50 -2.41 -8.86
CA LEU A 241 10.43 -1.71 -7.59
C LEU A 241 9.85 -2.64 -6.52
N ARG A 242 10.50 -2.70 -5.37
CA ARG A 242 10.05 -3.48 -4.23
C ARG A 242 9.71 -2.60 -3.04
N ALA A 243 8.50 -2.74 -2.54
CA ALA A 243 8.11 -2.19 -1.25
C ALA A 243 8.04 -3.31 -0.21
N ARG A 244 8.70 -3.13 0.94
CA ARG A 244 8.60 -4.04 2.09
C ARG A 244 8.07 -3.30 3.29
N GLY A 245 7.28 -4.01 4.10
CA GLY A 245 6.75 -3.47 5.33
C GLY A 245 6.76 -4.49 6.45
N ALA A 246 6.72 -3.99 7.67
CA ALA A 246 6.51 -4.78 8.88
C ALA A 246 5.59 -4.03 9.83
N ALA A 247 4.72 -4.76 10.50
CA ALA A 247 3.86 -4.23 11.55
C ALA A 247 3.88 -5.18 12.75
N LYS A 248 3.86 -4.63 13.96
CA LYS A 248 3.83 -5.39 15.21
C LYS A 248 2.80 -4.83 16.17
N GLY A 249 2.12 -5.72 16.87
CA GLY A 249 1.12 -5.42 17.87
C GLY A 249 -0.13 -6.30 17.70
N ALA A 250 -0.92 -6.45 18.75
CA ALA A 250 -2.05 -7.36 18.79
C ALA A 250 -3.14 -7.07 17.73
N GLY A 251 -3.14 -5.85 17.16
CA GLY A 251 -4.04 -5.44 16.08
C GLY A 251 -3.71 -6.06 14.73
N THR A 252 -2.49 -6.60 14.55
CA THR A 252 -2.09 -7.22 13.28
C THR A 252 -2.86 -8.52 12.97
N ASN A 253 -3.49 -9.14 13.95
CA ASN A 253 -4.42 -10.26 13.75
C ASN A 253 -5.62 -9.89 12.87
N ALA A 254 -5.94 -8.60 12.74
CA ALA A 254 -6.94 -8.07 11.83
C ALA A 254 -6.54 -8.25 10.35
N LEU A 255 -5.25 -8.35 10.08
CA LEU A 255 -4.69 -8.43 8.72
C LEU A 255 -4.62 -9.89 8.19
N GLY A 256 -5.28 -10.83 8.85
CA GLY A 256 -5.39 -12.21 8.38
C GLY A 256 -5.13 -13.27 9.47
N ALA A 257 -5.56 -14.49 9.21
CA ALA A 257 -5.55 -15.64 10.15
C ALA A 257 -4.22 -16.44 10.12
N GLY A 258 -3.08 -15.82 9.88
CA GLY A 258 -1.78 -16.50 9.71
C GLY A 258 -1.57 -17.02 8.29
N ASP A 259 -0.38 -17.58 8.06
CA ASP A 259 0.01 -18.06 6.73
C ASP A 259 -0.74 -19.34 6.34
N TYR A 260 -1.06 -19.48 5.07
CA TYR A 260 -1.72 -20.65 4.48
C TYR A 260 -1.27 -20.85 3.02
N SER A 261 -1.42 -22.06 2.52
CA SER A 261 -1.31 -22.36 1.11
C SER A 261 -2.70 -22.25 0.46
N SER A 262 -2.81 -21.48 -0.62
CA SER A 262 -4.09 -21.28 -1.30
C SER A 262 -4.62 -22.59 -1.89
N SER A 263 -5.81 -22.98 -1.50
CA SER A 263 -6.54 -24.13 -2.07
C SER A 263 -7.27 -23.75 -3.36
N LEU A 264 -7.50 -22.46 -3.58
CA LEU A 264 -8.21 -21.93 -4.75
C LEU A 264 -7.29 -21.75 -5.95
N LEU A 265 -6.01 -21.40 -5.73
CA LEU A 265 -5.06 -21.06 -6.80
C LEU A 265 -4.95 -22.15 -7.87
N GLY A 266 -4.91 -23.42 -7.47
CA GLY A 266 -4.83 -24.57 -8.39
C GLY A 266 -6.09 -24.80 -9.24
N ASN A 267 -7.18 -24.06 -9.00
CA ASN A 267 -8.43 -24.16 -9.72
C ASN A 267 -8.69 -22.97 -10.65
N VAL A 268 -7.95 -21.86 -10.46
CA VAL A 268 -8.10 -20.63 -11.26
C VAL A 268 -7.62 -20.88 -12.70
N PRO A 269 -8.42 -20.47 -13.74
CA PRO A 269 -8.03 -20.59 -15.14
C PRO A 269 -6.70 -19.90 -15.45
N GLY A 270 -5.91 -20.48 -16.35
CA GLY A 270 -4.56 -20.03 -16.68
C GLY A 270 -4.48 -18.69 -17.39
N ASP A 271 -5.58 -18.20 -17.93
CA ASP A 271 -5.69 -16.89 -18.59
C ASP A 271 -6.12 -15.76 -17.62
N ALA A 272 -6.15 -16.02 -16.31
CA ALA A 272 -6.50 -15.01 -15.32
C ALA A 272 -5.50 -13.85 -15.33
N LEU A 273 -6.01 -12.64 -15.50
CA LEU A 273 -5.26 -11.37 -15.50
C LEU A 273 -5.02 -10.81 -14.10
N ALA A 274 -5.84 -11.22 -13.15
CA ALA A 274 -5.73 -10.85 -11.75
C ALA A 274 -6.18 -12.01 -10.89
N PHE A 275 -5.52 -12.20 -9.77
CA PHE A 275 -5.97 -13.10 -8.71
C PHE A 275 -5.63 -12.51 -7.34
N LEU A 276 -6.63 -12.51 -6.46
CA LEU A 276 -6.50 -12.15 -5.05
C LEU A 276 -6.95 -13.35 -4.24
N SER A 277 -6.18 -13.72 -3.22
CA SER A 277 -6.59 -14.73 -2.23
C SER A 277 -6.29 -14.24 -0.82
N PHE A 278 -7.23 -14.47 0.09
CA PHE A 278 -7.07 -14.20 1.52
C PHE A 278 -7.96 -15.11 2.37
N ARG A 279 -7.60 -15.29 3.65
CA ARG A 279 -8.47 -15.91 4.65
C ARG A 279 -9.20 -14.86 5.46
N GLY A 280 -10.52 -14.91 5.44
CA GLY A 280 -11.36 -13.93 6.10
C GLY A 280 -11.66 -14.18 7.58
N GLY A 281 -11.15 -15.27 8.19
CA GLY A 281 -11.48 -15.67 9.57
C GLY A 281 -11.22 -14.56 10.60
N GLY A 282 -10.05 -13.95 10.55
CA GLY A 282 -9.71 -12.83 11.45
C GLY A 282 -10.62 -11.60 11.24
N THR A 283 -10.93 -11.29 10.00
CA THR A 283 -11.88 -10.22 9.64
C THR A 283 -13.29 -10.56 10.09
N ALA A 284 -13.74 -11.79 9.90
CA ALA A 284 -15.07 -12.25 10.35
C ALA A 284 -15.22 -12.11 11.87
N ASP A 285 -14.21 -12.51 12.64
CA ASP A 285 -14.25 -12.41 14.11
C ASP A 285 -14.26 -10.95 14.59
N GLN A 286 -13.63 -10.03 13.86
CA GLN A 286 -13.69 -8.60 14.16
C GLN A 286 -15.03 -7.98 13.76
N LEU A 287 -15.57 -8.33 12.60
CA LEU A 287 -16.89 -7.89 12.18
C LEU A 287 -17.96 -8.36 13.16
N LYS A 288 -17.81 -9.56 13.72
CA LYS A 288 -18.71 -10.06 14.77
C LYS A 288 -18.72 -9.21 16.04
N LYS A 289 -17.60 -8.56 16.40
CA LYS A 289 -17.55 -7.63 17.52
C LYS A 289 -18.40 -6.36 17.28
N LEU A 290 -18.68 -6.02 16.02
CA LEU A 290 -19.56 -4.89 15.68
C LEU A 290 -21.02 -5.17 16.09
N GLU A 291 -21.46 -6.43 16.13
CA GLU A 291 -22.80 -6.79 16.64
C GLU A 291 -22.99 -6.44 18.13
N SER A 292 -21.90 -6.51 18.89
CA SER A 292 -21.91 -6.18 20.33
C SER A 292 -21.95 -4.67 20.59
N ASN A 293 -21.73 -3.84 19.58
CA ASN A 293 -21.76 -2.38 19.71
C ASN A 293 -23.17 -1.84 19.45
N PRO A 294 -23.84 -1.23 20.44
CA PRO A 294 -25.23 -0.73 20.31
C PRO A 294 -25.44 0.24 19.15
N GLN A 295 -24.40 1.00 18.77
CA GLN A 295 -24.49 1.96 17.66
C GLN A 295 -24.52 1.30 16.28
N THR A 296 -23.87 0.14 16.13
CA THR A 296 -23.81 -0.59 14.86
C THR A 296 -24.86 -1.72 14.78
N ALA A 297 -25.31 -2.26 15.92
CA ALA A 297 -26.26 -3.36 15.99
C ALA A 297 -27.56 -3.08 15.23
N ASN A 298 -28.14 -1.89 15.37
CA ASN A 298 -29.37 -1.48 14.67
C ASN A 298 -29.16 -1.43 13.15
N SER A 299 -28.04 -0.89 12.69
CA SER A 299 -27.71 -0.85 11.25
C SER A 299 -27.48 -2.26 10.68
N LEU A 300 -26.84 -3.14 11.45
CA LEU A 300 -26.66 -4.55 11.06
C LEU A 300 -27.99 -5.30 11.01
N GLN A 301 -28.91 -5.08 11.96
CA GLN A 301 -30.27 -5.66 11.91
C GLN A 301 -31.06 -5.19 10.69
N GLN A 302 -30.97 -3.92 10.33
CA GLN A 302 -31.59 -3.39 9.13
C GLN A 302 -31.00 -4.02 7.87
N LEU A 303 -29.66 -4.19 7.82
CA LEU A 303 -28.98 -4.88 6.70
C LEU A 303 -29.42 -6.34 6.59
N GLN A 304 -29.51 -7.07 7.71
CA GLN A 304 -30.00 -8.46 7.73
C GLN A 304 -31.45 -8.54 7.23
N ALA A 305 -32.32 -7.66 7.69
CA ALA A 305 -33.72 -7.61 7.21
C ALA A 305 -33.80 -7.28 5.71
N MET A 306 -32.94 -6.39 5.23
CA MET A 306 -32.87 -6.03 3.81
C MET A 306 -32.36 -7.17 2.96
N LEU A 307 -31.31 -7.90 3.40
CA LEU A 307 -30.69 -8.99 2.64
C LEU A 307 -31.40 -10.33 2.81
N GLY A 308 -32.20 -10.52 3.87
CA GLY A 308 -32.90 -11.77 4.17
C GLY A 308 -31.99 -12.91 4.65
N VAL A 309 -30.77 -12.56 5.12
CA VAL A 309 -29.77 -13.48 5.67
C VAL A 309 -29.22 -12.92 6.98
N SER A 310 -28.86 -13.80 7.90
CA SER A 310 -28.20 -13.40 9.13
C SER A 310 -26.75 -12.94 8.89
N PHE A 311 -26.22 -12.15 9.80
CA PHE A 311 -24.83 -11.74 9.73
C PHE A 311 -23.86 -12.93 9.88
N ASP A 312 -24.20 -13.89 10.74
CA ASP A 312 -23.43 -15.14 10.88
C ASP A 312 -23.40 -15.97 9.59
N GLU A 313 -24.49 -16.03 8.81
CA GLU A 313 -24.50 -16.70 7.50
C GLU A 313 -23.56 -15.97 6.51
N LEU A 314 -23.54 -14.64 6.50
CA LEU A 314 -22.62 -13.87 5.67
C LEU A 314 -21.15 -14.07 6.09
N LEU A 315 -20.88 -14.02 7.39
CA LEU A 315 -19.53 -14.26 7.91
C LEU A 315 -19.03 -15.67 7.64
N ALA A 316 -19.93 -16.66 7.65
CA ALA A 316 -19.60 -18.06 7.33
C ALA A 316 -19.08 -18.22 5.88
N LEU A 317 -19.58 -17.42 4.92
CA LEU A 317 -19.08 -17.40 3.55
C LEU A 317 -17.62 -16.92 3.46
N LEU A 318 -17.22 -16.02 4.35
CA LEU A 318 -15.93 -15.33 4.32
C LEU A 318 -14.90 -15.93 5.28
N ARG A 319 -15.29 -16.86 6.16
CA ARG A 319 -14.45 -17.35 7.28
C ARG A 319 -13.18 -18.04 6.83
N ASN A 320 -13.25 -18.81 5.76
CA ASN A 320 -12.12 -19.53 5.18
C ASN A 320 -11.49 -18.75 4.03
N GLU A 321 -10.91 -19.44 3.07
CA GLU A 321 -10.28 -18.80 1.92
C GLU A 321 -11.34 -18.22 0.97
N VAL A 322 -11.10 -16.97 0.58
CA VAL A 322 -11.84 -16.25 -0.45
C VAL A 322 -10.86 -15.86 -1.55
N GLY A 323 -11.22 -16.19 -2.78
CA GLY A 323 -10.50 -15.83 -3.98
C GLY A 323 -11.33 -14.90 -4.85
N PHE A 324 -10.68 -13.96 -5.49
CA PHE A 324 -11.25 -13.16 -6.58
C PHE A 324 -10.33 -13.26 -7.77
N TYR A 325 -10.86 -13.52 -8.96
CA TYR A 325 -10.07 -13.45 -10.19
C TYR A 325 -10.82 -12.75 -11.31
N LEU A 326 -10.04 -12.17 -12.21
CA LEU A 326 -10.48 -11.49 -13.41
C LEU A 326 -9.81 -12.16 -14.62
N ARG A 327 -10.56 -12.39 -15.69
CA ARG A 327 -10.05 -12.96 -16.94
C ARG A 327 -10.62 -12.25 -18.16
N PRO A 328 -10.04 -12.42 -19.36
CA PRO A 328 -10.65 -11.96 -20.60
C PRO A 328 -12.03 -12.57 -20.78
N GLY A 329 -12.97 -11.78 -21.31
CA GLY A 329 -14.31 -12.22 -21.70
C GLY A 329 -14.66 -11.80 -23.12
N ALA A 330 -15.76 -12.31 -23.66
CA ALA A 330 -16.19 -12.08 -25.05
C ALA A 330 -16.63 -10.63 -25.37
N GLY A 331 -16.50 -9.71 -24.45
CA GLY A 331 -16.86 -8.28 -24.65
C GLY A 331 -16.42 -7.44 -23.48
N ILE A 332 -16.63 -7.94 -22.28
CA ILE A 332 -16.16 -7.34 -21.03
C ILE A 332 -15.37 -8.40 -20.25
N PRO A 333 -14.40 -8.01 -19.41
CA PRO A 333 -13.72 -8.97 -18.56
C PRO A 333 -14.69 -9.74 -17.66
N GLU A 334 -14.45 -11.04 -17.53
CA GLU A 334 -15.21 -11.89 -16.62
C GLU A 334 -14.58 -11.82 -15.23
N PHE A 335 -15.42 -11.62 -14.22
CA PHE A 335 -15.01 -11.70 -12.83
C PHE A 335 -15.60 -12.91 -12.14
N SER A 336 -14.87 -13.42 -11.16
CA SER A 336 -15.31 -14.54 -10.35
C SER A 336 -14.87 -14.37 -8.90
N VAL A 337 -15.74 -14.80 -7.98
CA VAL A 337 -15.48 -14.92 -6.56
C VAL A 337 -15.56 -16.39 -6.18
N ALA A 338 -14.46 -16.94 -5.71
CA ALA A 338 -14.37 -18.33 -5.25
C ALA A 338 -14.34 -18.36 -3.72
N LEU A 339 -15.15 -19.22 -3.14
CA LEU A 339 -15.28 -19.39 -1.69
C LEU A 339 -14.94 -20.82 -1.32
N SER A 340 -14.21 -21.02 -0.21
CA SER A 340 -13.93 -22.32 0.40
C SER A 340 -14.72 -22.47 1.70
N PRO A 341 -16.06 -22.59 1.67
CA PRO A 341 -16.87 -22.67 2.87
C PRO A 341 -16.63 -24.00 3.62
N SER A 342 -16.79 -23.99 4.94
CA SER A 342 -16.77 -25.23 5.74
C SER A 342 -17.98 -26.14 5.44
N ASP A 343 -19.12 -25.52 5.09
CA ASP A 343 -20.36 -26.20 4.68
C ASP A 343 -20.84 -25.61 3.36
N LYS A 344 -20.60 -26.35 2.29
CA LYS A 344 -20.97 -25.98 0.93
C LYS A 344 -22.49 -25.86 0.74
N THR A 345 -23.26 -26.71 1.40
CA THR A 345 -24.72 -26.71 1.30
C THR A 345 -25.31 -25.47 1.98
N ALA A 346 -24.83 -25.16 3.18
CA ALA A 346 -25.24 -23.92 3.86
C ALA A 346 -24.83 -22.68 3.09
N ALA A 347 -23.62 -22.65 2.50
CA ALA A 347 -23.16 -21.54 1.68
C ALA A 347 -24.04 -21.31 0.45
N LEU A 348 -24.40 -22.38 -0.27
CA LEU A 348 -25.32 -22.29 -1.42
C LEU A 348 -26.71 -21.81 -0.99
N SER A 349 -27.24 -22.30 0.13
CA SER A 349 -28.52 -21.84 0.68
C SER A 349 -28.50 -20.35 1.02
N THR A 350 -27.39 -19.84 1.59
CA THR A 350 -27.20 -18.41 1.87
C THR A 350 -27.18 -17.60 0.57
N LEU A 351 -26.48 -18.09 -0.47
CA LEU A 351 -26.45 -17.44 -1.79
C LEU A 351 -27.80 -17.47 -2.47
N ASP A 352 -28.60 -18.55 -2.32
CA ASP A 352 -29.96 -18.64 -2.86
C ASP A 352 -30.87 -17.56 -2.25
N LYS A 353 -30.79 -17.34 -0.93
CA LYS A 353 -31.53 -16.26 -0.24
C LYS A 353 -31.10 -14.88 -0.75
N LEU A 354 -29.80 -14.64 -0.86
CA LEU A 354 -29.24 -13.38 -1.37
C LEU A 354 -29.68 -13.14 -2.83
N ALA A 355 -29.59 -14.16 -3.69
CA ALA A 355 -29.97 -14.10 -5.09
C ALA A 355 -31.44 -13.75 -5.27
N ALA A 356 -32.34 -14.41 -4.51
CA ALA A 356 -33.75 -14.12 -4.51
C ALA A 356 -34.05 -12.66 -4.10
N LYS A 357 -33.33 -12.16 -3.09
CA LYS A 357 -33.51 -10.79 -2.61
C LYS A 357 -33.00 -9.75 -3.61
N VAL A 358 -31.80 -9.99 -4.17
CA VAL A 358 -31.23 -9.12 -5.20
C VAL A 358 -32.14 -9.09 -6.44
N ALA A 359 -32.63 -10.23 -6.89
CA ALA A 359 -33.57 -10.31 -8.01
C ALA A 359 -34.85 -9.51 -7.73
N ALA A 360 -35.42 -9.63 -6.53
CA ALA A 360 -36.60 -8.87 -6.13
C ALA A 360 -36.36 -7.35 -6.14
N LEU A 361 -35.17 -6.89 -5.71
CA LEU A 361 -34.83 -5.48 -5.66
C LEU A 361 -34.51 -4.88 -7.04
N THR A 362 -33.97 -5.68 -7.96
CA THR A 362 -33.48 -5.22 -9.27
C THR A 362 -34.43 -5.56 -10.43
N GLY A 363 -35.52 -6.27 -10.16
CA GLY A 363 -36.38 -6.81 -11.20
C GLY A 363 -35.81 -8.00 -12.00
N GLY A 364 -34.71 -8.56 -11.50
CA GLY A 364 -34.03 -9.72 -12.08
C GLY A 364 -34.83 -11.01 -11.92
N LYS A 365 -34.38 -12.05 -12.61
CA LYS A 365 -34.97 -13.41 -12.50
C LYS A 365 -33.91 -14.41 -12.09
N VAL A 366 -34.20 -15.25 -11.10
CA VAL A 366 -33.37 -16.37 -10.69
C VAL A 366 -33.84 -17.62 -11.42
N THR A 367 -32.91 -18.31 -12.10
CA THR A 367 -33.12 -19.63 -12.69
C THR A 367 -32.48 -20.67 -11.79
N ALA A 368 -33.24 -21.64 -11.33
CA ALA A 368 -32.77 -22.75 -10.51
C ALA A 368 -32.06 -23.82 -11.36
N GLY A 369 -31.14 -24.56 -10.75
CA GLY A 369 -30.38 -25.63 -11.38
C GLY A 369 -29.13 -25.98 -10.58
N THR A 370 -28.28 -26.83 -11.12
CA THR A 370 -26.93 -27.11 -10.57
C THR A 370 -26.09 -25.85 -10.62
N VAL A 371 -26.18 -25.10 -11.73
CA VAL A 371 -25.72 -23.71 -11.85
C VAL A 371 -26.96 -22.83 -11.78
N ARG A 372 -26.97 -21.91 -10.81
CA ARG A 372 -28.04 -20.95 -10.63
C ARG A 372 -27.64 -19.65 -11.32
N THR A 373 -28.61 -18.97 -11.95
CA THR A 373 -28.35 -17.75 -12.70
C THR A 373 -29.26 -16.64 -12.24
N ILE A 374 -28.71 -15.47 -11.99
CA ILE A 374 -29.45 -14.23 -11.78
C ILE A 374 -29.30 -13.38 -13.03
N ASN A 375 -30.39 -13.13 -13.74
CA ASN A 375 -30.40 -12.32 -14.95
C ASN A 375 -30.82 -10.87 -14.64
N PHE A 376 -30.00 -9.90 -15.07
CA PHE A 376 -30.19 -8.46 -14.95
C PHE A 376 -30.33 -7.80 -16.35
N GLY A 377 -31.07 -8.42 -17.24
CA GLY A 377 -31.17 -7.98 -18.64
C GLY A 377 -30.00 -8.45 -19.50
N GLN A 378 -29.05 -7.56 -19.79
CA GLN A 378 -27.85 -7.90 -20.59
C GLN A 378 -26.70 -8.50 -19.76
N PHE A 379 -26.83 -8.50 -18.45
CA PHE A 379 -25.83 -9.03 -17.52
C PHE A 379 -26.40 -10.20 -16.73
N ALA A 380 -25.61 -11.23 -16.54
CA ALA A 380 -25.98 -12.38 -15.74
C ALA A 380 -24.88 -12.73 -14.73
N LEU A 381 -25.27 -13.20 -13.56
CA LEU A 381 -24.40 -13.81 -12.58
C LEU A 381 -24.77 -15.28 -12.42
N HIS A 382 -23.76 -16.14 -12.48
CA HIS A 382 -23.88 -17.57 -12.29
C HIS A 382 -23.27 -17.94 -10.95
N TYR A 383 -23.88 -18.83 -10.18
CA TYR A 383 -23.28 -19.34 -8.97
C TYR A 383 -23.63 -20.81 -8.75
N GLY A 384 -22.73 -21.53 -8.10
CA GLY A 384 -22.92 -22.96 -7.86
C GLY A 384 -21.70 -23.61 -7.22
N ALA A 385 -21.80 -24.93 -7.03
CA ALA A 385 -20.69 -25.74 -6.58
C ALA A 385 -19.67 -25.96 -7.70
N ALA A 386 -18.39 -25.80 -7.39
CA ALA A 386 -17.26 -26.13 -8.25
C ALA A 386 -16.28 -26.99 -7.45
N GLY A 387 -16.42 -28.31 -7.52
CA GLY A 387 -15.71 -29.25 -6.64
C GLY A 387 -16.08 -29.00 -5.16
N ASP A 388 -15.08 -28.81 -4.32
CA ASP A 388 -15.26 -28.51 -2.88
C ASP A 388 -15.50 -27.01 -2.59
N HIS A 389 -15.52 -26.18 -3.63
CA HIS A 389 -15.67 -24.74 -3.55
C HIS A 389 -17.06 -24.29 -4.01
N VAL A 390 -17.37 -23.04 -3.74
CA VAL A 390 -18.54 -22.34 -4.29
C VAL A 390 -18.03 -21.17 -5.14
N LEU A 391 -18.53 -21.05 -6.36
CA LEU A 391 -18.14 -19.98 -7.27
C LEU A 391 -19.34 -19.08 -7.57
N ILE A 392 -19.06 -17.79 -7.66
CA ILE A 392 -19.95 -16.75 -8.20
C ILE A 392 -19.19 -16.12 -9.37
N THR A 393 -19.77 -16.10 -10.57
CA THR A 393 -19.06 -15.64 -11.76
C THR A 393 -19.98 -14.92 -12.75
N SER A 394 -19.43 -13.98 -13.51
CA SER A 394 -20.11 -13.39 -14.68
C SER A 394 -19.91 -14.21 -15.96
N GLY A 395 -18.96 -15.14 -15.97
CA GLY A 395 -18.69 -16.03 -17.11
C GLY A 395 -19.70 -17.17 -17.20
N VAL A 396 -20.28 -17.41 -18.38
CA VAL A 396 -21.30 -18.44 -18.62
C VAL A 396 -20.78 -19.83 -18.25
N ASN A 397 -19.53 -20.12 -18.54
CA ASN A 397 -18.88 -21.40 -18.28
C ASN A 397 -17.98 -21.39 -17.01
N GLY A 398 -17.92 -20.26 -16.30
CA GLY A 398 -16.97 -20.05 -15.21
C GLY A 398 -17.00 -21.14 -14.12
N ILE A 399 -18.20 -21.68 -13.81
CA ILE A 399 -18.36 -22.78 -12.82
C ILE A 399 -17.65 -24.05 -13.29
N SER A 400 -17.78 -24.43 -14.56
CA SER A 400 -17.18 -25.66 -15.13
C SER A 400 -15.69 -25.49 -15.44
N GLU A 401 -15.26 -24.28 -15.73
CA GLU A 401 -13.85 -23.94 -16.03
C GLU A 401 -13.01 -23.85 -14.75
N PHE A 402 -13.62 -23.40 -13.65
CA PHE A 402 -12.94 -23.41 -12.34
C PHE A 402 -12.74 -24.87 -11.87
N GLY A 403 -11.49 -25.27 -11.71
CA GLY A 403 -11.14 -26.68 -11.41
C GLY A 403 -11.26 -27.66 -12.58
N GLY A 404 -11.65 -27.19 -13.77
CA GLY A 404 -11.71 -28.03 -15.00
C GLY A 404 -10.34 -28.50 -15.49
N SER A 405 -10.31 -29.21 -16.62
CA SER A 405 -9.08 -29.83 -17.19
C SER A 405 -8.16 -28.89 -17.94
N GLU A 406 -8.55 -27.62 -18.13
CA GLU A 406 -7.72 -26.63 -18.81
C GLU A 406 -6.51 -26.19 -17.99
N SER A 407 -5.55 -25.51 -18.65
CA SER A 407 -4.38 -24.92 -17.99
C SER A 407 -4.81 -24.02 -16.81
N LYS A 408 -4.08 -24.12 -15.69
CA LYS A 408 -4.34 -23.36 -14.47
C LYS A 408 -3.32 -22.24 -14.28
N LEU A 409 -3.70 -21.25 -13.47
CA LEU A 409 -2.85 -20.09 -13.19
C LEU A 409 -1.44 -20.49 -12.69
N PRO A 410 -1.25 -21.48 -11.82
CA PRO A 410 0.08 -21.93 -11.44
C PRO A 410 0.93 -22.47 -12.60
N ASP A 411 0.31 -22.90 -13.72
CA ASP A 411 0.99 -23.41 -14.90
C ASP A 411 1.35 -22.31 -15.91
N ASN A 412 0.71 -21.15 -15.80
CA ASN A 412 0.95 -20.00 -16.66
C ASN A 412 2.38 -19.48 -16.47
N ALA A 413 3.07 -19.22 -17.60
CA ALA A 413 4.47 -18.78 -17.60
C ALA A 413 4.65 -17.38 -17.00
N ASP A 414 3.76 -16.44 -17.31
CA ASP A 414 3.80 -15.08 -16.78
C ASP A 414 3.56 -15.05 -15.26
N PHE A 415 2.66 -15.91 -14.75
CA PHE A 415 2.48 -16.07 -13.31
C PHE A 415 3.70 -16.67 -12.60
N LYS A 416 4.31 -17.72 -13.19
CA LYS A 416 5.54 -18.33 -12.65
C LYS A 416 6.68 -17.32 -12.57
N GLU A 417 6.85 -16.52 -13.62
CA GLU A 417 7.85 -15.46 -13.68
C GLU A 417 7.58 -14.40 -12.59
N ALA A 418 6.37 -13.88 -12.52
CA ALA A 418 5.95 -12.89 -11.52
C ALA A 418 6.12 -13.40 -10.08
N LYS A 419 5.70 -14.65 -9.81
CA LYS A 419 5.87 -15.33 -8.52
C LYS A 419 7.35 -15.40 -8.12
N SER A 420 8.21 -15.80 -9.05
CA SER A 420 9.66 -15.91 -8.84
C SER A 420 10.31 -14.54 -8.61
N ALA A 421 10.01 -13.54 -9.45
CA ALA A 421 10.54 -12.19 -9.33
C ALA A 421 10.12 -11.52 -8.02
N ALA A 422 8.85 -11.67 -7.62
CA ALA A 422 8.33 -11.15 -6.36
C ALA A 422 8.85 -11.93 -5.13
N GLY A 423 9.30 -13.17 -5.29
CA GLY A 423 9.62 -14.05 -4.16
C GLY A 423 8.37 -14.47 -3.38
N LEU A 424 7.21 -14.61 -4.05
CA LEU A 424 5.96 -15.02 -3.42
C LEU A 424 6.07 -16.44 -2.84
N PRO A 425 5.99 -16.64 -1.53
CA PRO A 425 6.07 -17.96 -0.92
C PRO A 425 4.78 -18.77 -1.15
N ASP A 426 4.90 -20.10 -1.17
CA ASP A 426 3.74 -21.01 -1.31
C ASP A 426 2.76 -20.92 -0.15
N SER A 427 3.26 -20.58 1.05
CA SER A 427 2.44 -20.31 2.23
C SER A 427 2.61 -18.85 2.63
N ASN A 428 1.51 -18.11 2.71
CA ASN A 428 1.47 -16.68 3.00
C ASN A 428 0.13 -16.30 3.65
N GLY A 429 0.00 -15.09 4.14
CA GLY A 429 -1.22 -14.58 4.78
C GLY A 429 -2.28 -14.06 3.81
N GLY A 430 -2.05 -14.23 2.52
CA GLY A 430 -2.86 -13.76 1.41
C GLY A 430 -2.00 -12.99 0.41
N PHE A 431 -2.40 -13.02 -0.87
CA PHE A 431 -1.64 -12.37 -1.93
C PHE A 431 -2.54 -11.81 -3.04
N VAL A 432 -1.96 -10.89 -3.80
CA VAL A 432 -2.52 -10.30 -5.03
C VAL A 432 -1.53 -10.55 -6.15
N TYR A 433 -2.03 -10.94 -7.29
CA TYR A 433 -1.32 -11.01 -8.56
C TYR A 433 -2.08 -10.21 -9.60
N LEU A 434 -1.38 -9.37 -10.37
CA LEU A 434 -1.90 -8.67 -11.54
C LEU A 434 -0.95 -8.91 -12.73
N ASP A 435 -1.48 -9.43 -13.81
CA ASP A 435 -0.80 -9.56 -15.10
C ASP A 435 -0.97 -8.25 -15.89
N LEU A 436 -0.08 -7.30 -15.66
CA LEU A 436 -0.14 -5.98 -16.31
C LEU A 436 0.18 -6.06 -17.79
N LYS A 437 1.06 -6.99 -18.17
CA LYS A 437 1.47 -7.23 -19.57
C LYS A 437 0.27 -7.55 -20.46
N ASN A 438 -0.61 -8.43 -20.00
CA ASN A 438 -1.77 -8.88 -20.75
C ASN A 438 -3.05 -8.05 -20.44
N ALA A 439 -3.15 -7.43 -19.26
CA ALA A 439 -4.30 -6.60 -18.91
C ALA A 439 -4.30 -5.23 -19.60
N ILE A 440 -3.13 -4.58 -19.76
CA ILE A 440 -3.04 -3.24 -20.36
C ILE A 440 -3.56 -3.21 -21.79
N PRO A 441 -3.19 -4.11 -22.71
CA PRO A 441 -3.74 -4.12 -24.08
C PRO A 441 -5.26 -4.31 -24.13
N LEU A 442 -5.85 -5.06 -23.19
CA LEU A 442 -7.29 -5.23 -23.09
C LEU A 442 -7.96 -3.92 -22.65
N ILE A 443 -7.40 -3.23 -21.66
CA ILE A 443 -7.89 -1.91 -21.22
C ILE A 443 -7.82 -0.91 -22.37
N GLU A 444 -6.74 -0.90 -23.14
CA GLU A 444 -6.60 -0.06 -24.34
C GLU A 444 -7.68 -0.39 -25.39
N GLY A 445 -7.93 -1.68 -25.64
CA GLY A 445 -8.96 -2.14 -26.54
C GLY A 445 -10.37 -1.70 -26.12
N PHE A 446 -10.70 -1.81 -24.84
CA PHE A 446 -11.98 -1.35 -24.30
C PHE A 446 -12.15 0.17 -24.39
N ALA A 447 -11.11 0.93 -24.09
CA ALA A 447 -11.12 2.38 -24.24
C ALA A 447 -11.41 2.78 -25.71
N ALA A 448 -10.79 2.09 -26.66
CA ALA A 448 -10.99 2.31 -28.10
C ALA A 448 -12.43 1.98 -28.54
N LEU A 449 -13.04 0.90 -28.03
CA LEU A 449 -14.45 0.56 -28.29
C LEU A 449 -15.41 1.62 -27.74
N GLY A 450 -15.05 2.27 -26.62
CA GLY A 450 -15.79 3.40 -26.06
C GLY A 450 -15.53 4.75 -26.77
N GLY A 451 -14.80 4.75 -27.88
CA GLY A 451 -14.45 5.95 -28.64
C GLY A 451 -13.34 6.80 -27.97
N GLN A 452 -12.68 6.26 -26.95
CA GLN A 452 -11.57 6.91 -26.25
C GLN A 452 -10.29 6.11 -26.47
N SER A 453 -9.27 6.72 -27.07
CA SER A 453 -7.93 6.12 -27.13
C SER A 453 -7.03 6.72 -26.05
N LEU A 454 -6.23 5.88 -25.42
CA LEU A 454 -5.17 6.39 -24.53
C LEU A 454 -4.18 7.24 -25.37
N PRO A 455 -3.75 8.40 -24.85
CA PRO A 455 -2.67 9.14 -25.50
C PRO A 455 -1.44 8.24 -25.72
N PRO A 456 -0.77 8.32 -26.88
CA PRO A 456 0.38 7.46 -27.20
C PRO A 456 1.49 7.48 -26.13
N SER A 457 1.68 8.64 -25.47
CA SER A 457 2.63 8.80 -24.37
C SER A 457 2.22 7.99 -23.13
N VAL A 458 0.93 7.88 -22.84
CA VAL A 458 0.43 7.07 -21.72
C VAL A 458 0.58 5.59 -22.06
N ALA A 459 0.11 5.16 -23.24
CA ALA A 459 0.26 3.78 -23.71
C ALA A 459 1.72 3.34 -23.73
N GLY A 460 2.64 4.19 -24.23
CA GLY A 460 4.07 3.92 -24.24
C GLY A 460 4.69 3.73 -22.86
N ASN A 461 4.21 4.48 -21.86
CA ASN A 461 4.69 4.37 -20.48
C ASN A 461 4.08 3.19 -19.70
N LEU A 462 3.01 2.58 -20.17
CA LEU A 462 2.45 1.36 -19.59
C LEU A 462 3.16 0.09 -20.06
N ARG A 463 3.74 0.09 -21.25
CA ARG A 463 4.39 -1.09 -21.87
C ARG A 463 5.53 -1.72 -21.05
N PRO A 464 6.36 -0.98 -20.30
CA PRO A 464 7.39 -1.61 -19.48
C PRO A 464 6.85 -2.40 -18.29
N LEU A 465 5.60 -2.16 -17.86
CA LEU A 465 4.97 -2.84 -16.73
C LEU A 465 4.64 -4.29 -17.10
N ARG A 466 5.08 -5.26 -16.30
CA ARG A 466 4.88 -6.68 -16.54
C ARG A 466 3.89 -7.30 -15.60
N SER A 467 4.17 -7.22 -14.31
CA SER A 467 3.34 -7.80 -13.28
C SER A 467 3.39 -6.98 -12.00
N PHE A 468 2.37 -7.15 -11.17
CA PHE A 468 2.38 -6.69 -9.80
C PHE A 468 2.00 -7.86 -8.90
N VAL A 469 2.83 -8.13 -7.90
CA VAL A 469 2.56 -9.14 -6.87
C VAL A 469 2.73 -8.50 -5.51
N ALA A 470 1.75 -8.68 -4.64
CA ALA A 470 1.86 -8.27 -3.25
C ALA A 470 1.36 -9.39 -2.34
N TRP A 471 2.01 -9.58 -1.20
CA TRP A 471 1.64 -10.61 -0.25
C TRP A 471 1.95 -10.20 1.18
N ALA A 472 1.26 -10.82 2.12
CA ALA A 472 1.52 -10.69 3.54
C ALA A 472 2.00 -12.02 4.11
N ALA A 473 2.81 -11.98 5.17
CA ALA A 473 3.20 -13.17 5.91
C ALA A 473 3.34 -12.86 7.40
N GLY A 474 3.35 -13.89 8.21
CA GLY A 474 3.61 -13.80 9.63
C GLY A 474 2.51 -14.40 10.50
N SER A 475 2.78 -14.46 11.78
CA SER A 475 1.89 -15.04 12.77
C SER A 475 1.94 -14.30 14.10
N GLY A 476 0.97 -14.53 14.95
CA GLY A 476 0.89 -13.86 16.25
C GLY A 476 0.68 -12.35 16.08
N ASP A 477 1.52 -11.56 16.71
CA ASP A 477 1.46 -10.09 16.73
C ASP A 477 2.36 -9.41 15.69
N SER A 478 3.03 -10.18 14.83
CA SER A 478 3.95 -9.64 13.81
C SER A 478 3.51 -10.01 12.41
N ARG A 479 3.51 -9.05 11.50
CA ARG A 479 3.21 -9.20 10.07
C ARG A 479 4.28 -8.53 9.24
N THR A 480 4.61 -9.15 8.11
CA THR A 480 5.41 -8.56 7.05
C THR A 480 4.58 -8.45 5.79
N PHE A 481 4.90 -7.46 4.98
CA PHE A 481 4.28 -7.20 3.69
C PHE A 481 5.38 -7.05 2.66
N ASP A 482 5.18 -7.62 1.51
CA ASP A 482 6.06 -7.45 0.36
C ASP A 482 5.20 -7.14 -0.87
N ALA A 483 5.64 -6.20 -1.69
CA ALA A 483 5.01 -5.88 -2.95
C ALA A 483 6.08 -5.61 -4.00
N PHE A 484 5.94 -6.22 -5.15
CA PHE A 484 6.87 -6.11 -6.25
C PHE A 484 6.15 -5.69 -7.54
N LEU A 485 6.60 -4.59 -8.12
CA LEU A 485 6.19 -4.13 -9.45
C LEU A 485 7.29 -4.46 -10.43
N GLU A 486 7.05 -5.45 -11.28
CA GLU A 486 7.99 -5.87 -12.31
C GLU A 486 7.98 -4.91 -13.50
N ILE A 487 9.18 -4.47 -13.94
CA ILE A 487 9.40 -3.48 -14.99
C ILE A 487 10.48 -3.99 -15.93
N LYS A 488 10.14 -4.27 -17.19
CA LYS A 488 11.04 -4.79 -18.20
C LYS A 488 11.08 -3.96 -19.47
#